data_90947979102a2b86cc6e699fdcda0951
#
_entry.id   90947979102a2b86cc6e699fdcda0951
#
_cell.length_a   1.000
_cell.length_b   1.000
_cell.length_c   1.000
_cell.angle_alpha   90.00
_cell.angle_beta   90.00
_cell.angle_gamma   90.00
#
_symmetry.space_group_name_H-M   'P 1'
#
loop_
_entity.id
_entity.type
_entity.pdbx_description
1 polymer ?
#
loop_
_entity_poly.entity_id
_entity_poly.type
_entity_poly.pdbx_seq_one_letter_code
_entity_poly.pdbx_strand_id
1 'polypeptide(L)'
;MISPTVFIIEDDVDTREMLAKFLELEGYQVEIAGNGLQALDRLTDGVEASVILLDLMMPVMDGWEFRRRQEKDARLRKIPTIVVSAAGRERMAQISADAYLSKPVDMDELLTRVSQFCAV
;
A
#
# COMPACT_ATOMS: atom_id res chain seq x y z
N MET A 1 -16.26 -10.42 14.21
CA MET A 1 -15.08 -10.65 13.38
C MET A 1 -14.54 -9.31 12.89
N ILE A 2 -13.24 -9.10 12.98
CA ILE A 2 -12.62 -7.84 12.58
C ILE A 2 -12.27 -7.90 11.10
N SER A 3 -12.72 -6.91 10.33
CA SER A 3 -12.35 -6.82 8.91
C SER A 3 -10.87 -6.52 8.77
N PRO A 4 -10.19 -7.10 7.79
CA PRO A 4 -8.80 -6.76 7.54
C PRO A 4 -8.64 -5.32 7.08
N THR A 5 -7.49 -4.73 7.37
CA THR A 5 -7.19 -3.34 7.09
C THR A 5 -6.20 -3.23 5.95
N VAL A 6 -6.57 -2.45 4.94
CA VAL A 6 -5.69 -2.09 3.83
C VAL A 6 -5.12 -0.71 4.12
N PHE A 7 -3.80 -0.58 4.11
CA PHE A 7 -3.13 0.70 4.31
C PHE A 7 -2.69 1.23 2.96
N ILE A 8 -3.29 2.35 2.54
CA ILE A 8 -3.01 2.97 1.24
C ILE A 8 -2.03 4.12 1.43
N ILE A 9 -0.87 4.02 0.78
CA ILE A 9 0.17 5.05 0.80
C ILE A 9 0.25 5.65 -0.60
N GLU A 10 -0.34 6.82 -0.78
CA GLU A 10 -0.54 7.47 -2.07
C GLU A 10 -0.64 8.98 -1.87
N ASP A 11 0.16 9.76 -2.60
CA ASP A 11 0.16 11.21 -2.46
C ASP A 11 -0.97 11.90 -3.23
N ASP A 12 -1.45 11.30 -4.32
CA ASP A 12 -2.56 11.89 -5.07
C ASP A 12 -3.88 11.67 -4.33
N VAL A 13 -4.49 12.77 -3.90
CA VAL A 13 -5.71 12.72 -3.08
C VAL A 13 -6.85 12.00 -3.77
N ASP A 14 -7.07 12.30 -5.05
CA ASP A 14 -8.17 11.69 -5.79
C ASP A 14 -7.99 10.18 -5.96
N THR A 15 -6.78 9.76 -6.30
CA THR A 15 -6.46 8.34 -6.42
C THR A 15 -6.61 7.63 -5.08
N ARG A 16 -6.09 8.24 -4.01
CA ARG A 16 -6.16 7.69 -2.67
C ARG A 16 -7.60 7.50 -2.21
N GLU A 17 -8.43 8.53 -2.41
CA GLU A 17 -9.84 8.47 -2.02
C GLU A 17 -10.64 7.46 -2.84
N MET A 18 -10.35 7.37 -4.14
CA MET A 18 -10.99 6.40 -5.01
C MET A 18 -10.69 4.97 -4.57
N LEU A 19 -9.42 4.68 -4.30
CA LEU A 19 -9.01 3.36 -3.83
C LEU A 19 -9.62 3.03 -2.47
N ALA A 20 -9.61 4.00 -1.56
CA ALA A 20 -10.16 3.81 -0.22
C ALA A 20 -11.66 3.47 -0.30
N LYS A 21 -12.42 4.24 -1.07
CA LYS A 21 -13.84 4.03 -1.18
C LYS A 21 -14.17 2.68 -1.82
N PHE A 22 -13.45 2.32 -2.88
CA PHE A 22 -13.65 1.03 -3.52
C PHE A 22 -13.44 -0.13 -2.54
N LEU A 23 -12.33 -0.09 -1.79
CA LEU A 23 -12.02 -1.17 -0.86
C LEU A 23 -12.98 -1.21 0.34
N GLU A 24 -13.40 -0.05 0.81
CA GLU A 24 -14.42 0.00 1.87
C GLU A 24 -15.73 -0.64 1.44
N LEU A 25 -16.14 -0.38 0.19
CA LEU A 25 -17.35 -1.00 -0.36
C LEU A 25 -17.22 -2.52 -0.48
N GLU A 26 -15.99 -3.02 -0.62
CA GLU A 26 -15.72 -4.45 -0.70
C GLU A 26 -15.54 -5.10 0.69
N GLY A 27 -15.72 -4.34 1.76
CA GLY A 27 -15.72 -4.88 3.11
C GLY A 27 -14.43 -4.71 3.90
N TYR A 28 -13.43 -4.01 3.33
CA TYR A 28 -12.17 -3.76 4.02
C TYR A 28 -12.24 -2.51 4.88
N GLN A 29 -11.49 -2.52 6.00
CA GLN A 29 -11.15 -1.27 6.66
C GLN A 29 -9.97 -0.64 5.91
N VAL A 30 -9.92 0.69 5.89
CA VAL A 30 -8.88 1.40 5.15
C VAL A 30 -8.23 2.45 6.05
N GLU A 31 -6.90 2.47 6.03
CA GLU A 31 -6.08 3.55 6.60
C GLU A 31 -5.31 4.18 5.46
N ILE A 32 -4.99 5.46 5.57
CA ILE A 32 -4.35 6.19 4.48
C ILE A 32 -3.15 6.99 4.98
N ALA A 33 -2.18 7.21 4.08
CA ALA A 33 -1.07 8.13 4.29
C ALA A 33 -0.72 8.80 2.96
N GLY A 34 -0.28 10.04 3.02
CA GLY A 34 0.04 10.83 1.83
C GLY A 34 1.48 10.71 1.35
N ASN A 35 2.35 10.08 2.13
CA ASN A 35 3.74 9.82 1.75
C ASN A 35 4.34 8.75 2.66
N GLY A 36 5.57 8.35 2.36
CA GLY A 36 6.23 7.27 3.11
C GLY A 36 6.55 7.63 4.56
N LEU A 37 6.90 8.89 4.84
CA LEU A 37 7.20 9.30 6.20
C LEU A 37 5.95 9.27 7.08
N GLN A 38 4.85 9.81 6.58
CA GLN A 38 3.57 9.78 7.29
C GLN A 38 3.14 8.34 7.57
N ALA A 39 3.34 7.46 6.58
CA ALA A 39 3.01 6.04 6.73
C ALA A 39 3.83 5.38 7.84
N LEU A 40 5.14 5.62 7.87
CA LEU A 40 6.01 5.08 8.91
C LEU A 40 5.60 5.58 10.29
N ASP A 41 5.30 6.88 10.41
CA ASP A 41 4.87 7.45 11.68
C ASP A 41 3.59 6.79 12.18
N ARG A 42 2.62 6.59 11.31
CA ARG A 42 1.35 5.96 11.69
C ARG A 42 1.53 4.50 12.08
N LEU A 43 2.35 3.76 11.34
CA LEU A 43 2.64 2.36 11.66
C LEU A 43 3.41 2.24 12.98
N THR A 44 4.33 3.15 13.22
CA THR A 44 5.07 3.21 14.49
C THR A 44 4.14 3.52 15.66
N ASP A 45 3.15 4.37 15.44
CA ASP A 45 2.18 4.76 16.46
C ASP A 45 1.11 3.69 16.71
N GLY A 46 1.20 2.55 16.04
CA GLY A 46 0.34 1.41 16.35
C GLY A 46 -0.77 1.12 15.35
N VAL A 47 -0.85 1.86 14.24
CA VAL A 47 -1.79 1.52 13.17
C VAL A 47 -1.40 0.14 12.64
N GLU A 48 -2.37 -0.76 12.57
CA GLU A 48 -2.15 -2.10 12.04
C GLU A 48 -2.63 -2.20 10.60
N ALA A 49 -1.92 -2.96 9.80
CA ALA A 49 -2.28 -3.20 8.41
C ALA A 49 -2.14 -4.67 8.08
N SER A 50 -3.11 -5.20 7.35
CA SER A 50 -3.08 -6.57 6.83
C SER A 50 -2.33 -6.62 5.51
N VAL A 51 -2.40 -5.53 4.74
CA VAL A 51 -1.67 -5.36 3.49
C VAL A 51 -1.44 -3.87 3.24
N ILE A 52 -0.32 -3.55 2.60
CA ILE A 52 0.02 -2.17 2.22
C ILE A 52 -0.10 -2.04 0.70
N LEU A 53 -0.80 -0.99 0.24
CA LEU A 53 -0.74 -0.55 -1.14
C LEU A 53 0.21 0.64 -1.18
N LEU A 54 1.29 0.53 -1.95
CA LEU A 54 2.39 1.48 -1.92
C LEU A 54 2.65 2.07 -3.29
N ASP A 55 2.45 3.39 -3.42
CA ASP A 55 2.94 4.11 -4.59
C ASP A 55 4.42 4.38 -4.43
N LEU A 56 5.15 4.37 -5.53
CA LEU A 56 6.61 4.58 -5.51
C LEU A 56 6.98 6.05 -5.63
N MET A 57 6.26 6.82 -6.44
CA MET A 57 6.62 8.22 -6.73
C MET A 57 5.82 9.17 -5.87
N MET A 58 6.39 9.55 -4.73
CA MET A 58 5.76 10.45 -3.76
C MET A 58 6.78 11.46 -3.26
N PRO A 59 6.32 12.67 -2.88
CA PRO A 59 7.20 13.66 -2.25
C PRO A 59 7.54 13.26 -0.80
N VAL A 60 8.50 13.93 -0.21
CA VAL A 60 8.99 13.78 1.17
C VAL A 60 9.73 12.47 1.37
N MET A 61 9.05 11.33 1.25
CA MET A 61 9.68 10.01 1.24
C MET A 61 8.97 9.16 0.20
N ASP A 62 9.70 8.70 -0.80
CA ASP A 62 9.15 7.87 -1.85
C ASP A 62 8.97 6.42 -1.41
N GLY A 63 8.38 5.61 -2.29
CA GLY A 63 8.07 4.22 -1.96
C GLY A 63 9.32 3.33 -1.84
N TRP A 64 10.38 3.64 -2.58
CA TRP A 64 11.63 2.87 -2.46
C TRP A 64 12.25 3.05 -1.07
N GLU A 65 12.31 4.28 -0.58
CA GLU A 65 12.84 4.57 0.75
C GLU A 65 11.93 3.99 1.85
N PHE A 66 10.60 4.15 1.69
CA PHE A 66 9.66 3.55 2.62
C PHE A 66 9.91 2.04 2.75
N ARG A 67 10.03 1.36 1.61
CA ARG A 67 10.22 -0.10 1.60
C ARG A 67 11.54 -0.49 2.27
N ARG A 68 12.61 0.26 2.03
CA ARG A 68 13.89 0.00 2.69
C ARG A 68 13.75 0.06 4.21
N ARG A 69 13.04 1.05 4.72
CA ARG A 69 12.83 1.20 6.16
C ARG A 69 11.89 0.14 6.70
N GLN A 70 10.87 -0.21 5.96
CA GLN A 70 9.95 -1.29 6.31
C GLN A 70 10.70 -2.61 6.50
N GLU A 71 11.60 -2.92 5.58
CA GLU A 71 12.34 -4.18 5.62
C GLU A 71 13.31 -4.29 6.80
N LYS A 72 13.72 -3.16 7.35
CA LYS A 72 14.61 -3.12 8.52
C LYS A 72 13.86 -3.24 9.84
N ASP A 73 12.56 -3.16 9.82
CA ASP A 73 11.74 -3.25 11.04
C ASP A 73 11.14 -4.63 11.14
N ALA A 74 11.43 -5.34 12.23
CA ALA A 74 11.02 -6.73 12.42
C ALA A 74 9.49 -6.92 12.37
N ARG A 75 8.72 -5.92 12.82
CA ARG A 75 7.27 -5.97 12.79
C ARG A 75 6.71 -5.58 11.43
N LEU A 76 7.24 -4.50 10.86
CA LEU A 76 6.68 -3.94 9.63
C LEU A 76 7.01 -4.78 8.39
N ARG A 77 8.17 -5.43 8.36
CA ARG A 77 8.57 -6.24 7.21
C ARG A 77 7.66 -7.45 6.96
N LYS A 78 6.88 -7.83 7.96
CA LYS A 78 5.94 -8.96 7.84
C LYS A 78 4.66 -8.59 7.11
N ILE A 79 4.40 -7.30 6.92
CA ILE A 79 3.18 -6.85 6.26
C ILE A 79 3.33 -7.00 4.75
N PRO A 80 2.47 -7.79 4.09
CA PRO A 80 2.52 -7.91 2.63
C PRO A 80 2.37 -6.55 1.97
N THR A 81 3.13 -6.31 0.92
CA THR A 81 3.16 -5.01 0.24
C THR A 81 2.90 -5.20 -1.25
N ILE A 82 1.90 -4.49 -1.75
CA ILE A 82 1.55 -4.43 -3.16
C ILE A 82 1.97 -3.06 -3.69
N VAL A 83 2.89 -3.03 -4.64
CA VAL A 83 3.31 -1.78 -5.28
C VAL A 83 2.29 -1.41 -6.36
N VAL A 84 1.81 -0.17 -6.32
CA VAL A 84 0.85 0.37 -7.29
C VAL A 84 1.44 1.65 -7.84
N SER A 85 1.97 1.63 -9.07
CA SER A 85 2.74 2.77 -9.55
C SER A 85 2.65 2.98 -11.05
N ALA A 86 2.85 4.24 -11.46
CA ALA A 86 3.04 4.61 -12.86
C ALA A 86 4.49 4.47 -13.30
N ALA A 87 5.41 4.12 -12.39
CA ALA A 87 6.81 3.88 -12.74
C ALA A 87 6.91 2.69 -13.68
N GLY A 88 7.87 2.73 -14.60
CA GLY A 88 8.08 1.64 -15.54
C GLY A 88 8.55 0.35 -14.87
N ARG A 89 8.46 -0.76 -15.59
CA ARG A 89 8.83 -2.08 -15.07
C ARG A 89 10.24 -2.13 -14.51
N GLU A 90 11.18 -1.46 -15.16
CA GLU A 90 12.58 -1.46 -14.70
C GLU A 90 12.72 -0.82 -13.34
N ARG A 91 12.01 0.28 -13.10
CA ARG A 91 12.05 0.97 -11.82
C ARG A 91 11.31 0.17 -10.75
N MET A 92 10.18 -0.43 -11.10
CA MET A 92 9.44 -1.29 -10.17
C MET A 92 10.25 -2.53 -9.77
N ALA A 93 11.05 -3.05 -10.68
CA ALA A 93 11.91 -4.20 -10.41
C ALA A 93 13.03 -3.92 -9.41
N GLN A 94 13.30 -2.64 -9.12
CA GLN A 94 14.30 -2.25 -8.13
C GLN A 94 13.79 -2.38 -6.69
N ILE A 95 12.55 -2.75 -6.51
CA ILE A 95 11.95 -2.92 -5.19
C ILE A 95 11.40 -4.34 -5.09
N SER A 96 11.65 -4.99 -3.96
CA SER A 96 11.07 -6.29 -3.67
C SER A 96 9.70 -6.09 -3.03
N ALA A 97 8.67 -6.68 -3.62
CA ALA A 97 7.31 -6.60 -3.10
C ALA A 97 6.57 -7.89 -3.39
N ASP A 98 5.43 -8.07 -2.74
CA ASP A 98 4.62 -9.29 -2.88
C ASP A 98 3.81 -9.29 -4.16
N ALA A 99 3.49 -8.12 -4.69
CA ALA A 99 2.81 -7.98 -5.97
C ALA A 99 3.05 -6.58 -6.53
N TYR A 100 2.84 -6.44 -7.85
CA TYR A 100 3.06 -5.19 -8.57
C TYR A 100 1.86 -4.91 -9.47
N LEU A 101 1.30 -3.71 -9.39
CA LEU A 101 0.23 -3.25 -10.27
C LEU A 101 0.63 -1.94 -10.91
N SER A 102 0.41 -1.83 -12.22
CA SER A 102 0.69 -0.60 -12.96
C SER A 102 -0.53 0.32 -12.95
N LYS A 103 -0.29 1.63 -12.93
CA LYS A 103 -1.35 2.61 -13.12
C LYS A 103 -1.59 2.82 -14.62
N PRO A 104 -2.82 3.02 -15.07
CA PRO A 104 -4.05 3.10 -14.27
C PRO A 104 -4.43 1.73 -13.71
N VAL A 105 -4.94 1.73 -12.48
CA VAL A 105 -5.22 0.48 -11.76
C VAL A 105 -6.48 -0.17 -12.31
N ASP A 106 -6.37 -1.47 -12.63
CA ASP A 106 -7.54 -2.30 -12.88
C ASP A 106 -8.12 -2.71 -11.52
N MET A 107 -9.36 -2.31 -11.24
CA MET A 107 -9.94 -2.49 -9.92
C MET A 107 -10.19 -3.97 -9.60
N ASP A 108 -10.53 -4.79 -10.59
CA ASP A 108 -10.70 -6.22 -10.38
C ASP A 108 -9.37 -6.89 -10.05
N GLU A 109 -8.30 -6.49 -10.72
CA GLU A 109 -6.96 -7.00 -10.43
C GLU A 109 -6.51 -6.57 -9.03
N LEU A 110 -6.76 -5.32 -8.66
CA LEU A 110 -6.45 -4.83 -7.33
C LEU A 110 -7.16 -5.67 -6.26
N LEU A 111 -8.46 -5.89 -6.42
CA LEU A 111 -9.24 -6.66 -5.47
C LEU A 111 -8.72 -8.09 -5.35
N THR A 112 -8.39 -8.71 -6.49
CA THR A 112 -7.83 -10.05 -6.51
C THR A 112 -6.53 -10.13 -5.72
N ARG A 113 -5.63 -9.15 -5.93
CA ARG A 113 -4.36 -9.13 -5.22
C ARG A 113 -4.54 -8.89 -3.73
N VAL A 114 -5.38 -7.91 -3.37
CA VAL A 114 -5.64 -7.63 -1.96
C VAL A 114 -6.22 -8.86 -1.26
N SER A 115 -7.16 -9.55 -1.90
CA SER A 115 -7.79 -10.72 -1.29
C SER A 115 -6.84 -11.91 -1.13
N GLN A 116 -5.76 -11.96 -1.87
CA GLN A 116 -4.72 -12.99 -1.70
C GLN A 116 -3.99 -12.85 -0.38
N PHE A 117 -3.89 -11.64 0.15
CA PHE A 117 -3.14 -11.36 1.38
C PHE A 117 -4.05 -11.13 2.58
N CYS A 118 -5.30 -10.77 2.35
CA CYS A 118 -6.25 -10.60 3.44
C CYS A 118 -7.67 -10.87 2.94
N ALA A 119 -8.28 -11.93 3.44
CA ALA A 119 -9.66 -12.27 3.09
C ALA A 119 -10.63 -11.50 3.99
N VAL A 120 -11.76 -11.08 3.41
CA VAL A 120 -12.86 -10.48 4.15
C VAL A 120 -13.79 -11.57 4.66
#